data_d393ddb800cd7c88d8d4ab99d8fabb70
#
_entry.id   d393ddb800cd7c88d8d4ab99d8fabb70
#
_cell.length_a   1.000
_cell.length_b   1.000
_cell.length_c   1.000
_cell.angle_alpha   90.00
_cell.angle_beta   90.00
_cell.angle_gamma   90.00
#
_symmetry.space_group_name_H-M   'P 1'
#
loop_
_entity.id
_entity.type
_entity.pdbx_description
1 polymer ?
#
loop_
_entity_poly.entity_id
_entity_poly.type
_entity_poly.pdbx_seq_one_letter_code
_entity_poly.pdbx_strand_id
1 'polypeptide(L)'
;VLDSTVSEVRSRAESEKRMCPMLLHGYRKEIFRPECNPRFQSLHCIAHLDENISEVLPYLNTVLGGHQYFREPPALTLKSHGKLITLHPREIAINALRDEEEADRILEWLRGEINETWEKRSEIRPSFETPARPRILEILKLLPKTNCQECGQPTCMVFAAQVAEGGRGADDCLPLSSEPKARLNEYLRQFHMGD
;
A
#
# COMPACT_ATOMS: atom_id res chain seq x y z
N VAL A 1 -55.15 23.65 10.37
CA VAL A 1 -54.64 23.60 8.98
C VAL A 1 -53.27 24.27 8.92
N LEU A 2 -52.28 23.78 9.64
CA LEU A 2 -50.88 24.29 9.58
C LEU A 2 -49.82 23.23 9.94
N ASP A 3 -50.14 21.93 9.82
CA ASP A 3 -49.22 20.86 10.25
C ASP A 3 -48.72 19.96 9.15
N SER A 4 -49.10 20.22 7.88
CA SER A 4 -48.71 19.36 6.75
C SER A 4 -47.45 19.83 6.00
N THR A 5 -47.01 21.08 6.20
CA THR A 5 -45.88 21.65 5.43
C THR A 5 -44.51 21.44 6.06
N VAL A 6 -44.43 21.11 7.35
CA VAL A 6 -43.15 20.85 8.05
C VAL A 6 -42.66 19.44 7.84
N SER A 7 -43.55 18.49 7.59
CA SER A 7 -43.22 17.08 7.32
C SER A 7 -42.63 16.88 5.93
N GLU A 8 -43.09 17.58 4.91
CA GLU A 8 -42.58 17.47 3.55
C GLU A 8 -41.19 18.11 3.34
N VAL A 9 -40.89 19.16 4.10
CA VAL A 9 -39.55 19.80 4.02
C VAL A 9 -38.49 18.96 4.70
N ARG A 10 -38.82 18.20 5.76
CA ARG A 10 -37.90 17.27 6.38
C ARG A 10 -37.62 16.03 5.53
N SER A 11 -38.63 15.50 4.85
CA SER A 11 -38.43 14.33 3.97
C SER A 11 -37.63 14.63 2.71
N ARG A 12 -37.65 15.88 2.23
CA ARG A 12 -36.81 16.34 1.11
C ARG A 12 -35.36 16.58 1.49
N ALA A 13 -35.07 16.96 2.73
CA ALA A 13 -33.72 17.18 3.24
C ALA A 13 -32.96 15.87 3.53
N GLU A 14 -33.67 14.76 3.77
CA GLU A 14 -33.07 13.44 4.03
C GLU A 14 -32.83 12.61 2.75
N SER A 15 -33.40 12.99 1.62
CA SER A 15 -33.22 12.27 0.34
C SER A 15 -32.10 12.86 -0.54
N GLU A 16 -31.54 14.01 -0.20
CA GLU A 16 -30.25 14.45 -0.72
C GLU A 16 -29.10 13.83 0.11
N LYS A 17 -29.04 12.52 0.16
CA LYS A 17 -27.78 11.81 0.39
C LYS A 17 -26.85 12.28 -0.72
N ARG A 18 -25.98 13.25 -0.40
CA ARG A 18 -24.98 13.78 -1.33
C ARG A 18 -24.25 12.59 -1.95
N MET A 19 -24.59 12.25 -3.16
CA MET A 19 -23.70 11.43 -3.99
C MET A 19 -22.43 12.25 -4.11
N CYS A 20 -21.45 11.95 -3.26
CA CYS A 20 -20.11 12.48 -3.44
C CYS A 20 -19.69 12.03 -4.86
N PRO A 21 -19.33 12.95 -5.77
CA PRO A 21 -18.97 12.55 -7.12
C PRO A 21 -17.80 11.60 -7.03
N MET A 22 -17.89 10.45 -7.71
CA MET A 22 -16.75 9.55 -7.87
C MET A 22 -15.57 10.37 -8.40
N LEU A 23 -14.39 10.19 -7.81
CA LEU A 23 -13.17 10.86 -8.25
C LEU A 23 -12.61 10.22 -9.51
N LEU A 24 -12.60 8.89 -9.57
CA LEU A 24 -12.07 8.11 -10.70
C LEU A 24 -13.19 7.30 -11.34
N HIS A 25 -13.57 7.62 -12.59
CA HIS A 25 -14.61 6.93 -13.35
C HIS A 25 -14.05 5.78 -14.16
N GLY A 26 -12.92 5.99 -14.84
CA GLY A 26 -12.34 5.02 -15.74
C GLY A 26 -10.84 5.15 -15.95
N TYR A 27 -10.31 4.19 -16.66
CA TYR A 27 -8.90 4.15 -17.05
C TYR A 27 -8.73 3.33 -18.33
N ARG A 28 -7.63 3.58 -19.04
CA ARG A 28 -7.15 2.77 -20.17
C ARG A 28 -5.87 2.07 -19.74
N LYS A 29 -5.81 0.73 -19.80
CA LYS A 29 -4.61 -0.04 -19.44
C LYS A 29 -3.77 -0.40 -20.66
N GLU A 30 -2.46 -0.45 -20.45
CA GLU A 30 -1.46 -0.99 -21.36
C GLU A 30 -0.67 -2.06 -20.62
N ILE A 31 -0.55 -3.25 -21.21
CA ILE A 31 0.20 -4.36 -20.64
C ILE A 31 1.38 -4.67 -21.53
N PHE A 32 2.56 -4.80 -20.96
CA PHE A 32 3.79 -5.08 -21.69
C PHE A 32 4.76 -5.94 -20.89
N ARG A 33 5.72 -6.51 -21.57
CA ARG A 33 6.87 -7.20 -20.97
C ARG A 33 8.08 -6.27 -20.96
N PRO A 34 8.80 -6.17 -19.82
CA PRO A 34 9.99 -5.34 -19.77
C PRO A 34 11.08 -5.92 -20.70
N GLU A 35 11.58 -5.11 -21.62
CA GLU A 35 12.61 -5.52 -22.60
C GLU A 35 13.98 -5.76 -21.94
N CYS A 36 14.21 -5.18 -20.75
CA CYS A 36 15.49 -5.25 -20.05
C CYS A 36 15.87 -6.66 -19.57
N ASN A 37 14.93 -7.60 -19.50
CA ASN A 37 15.23 -8.99 -19.13
C ASN A 37 14.27 -9.99 -19.80
N PRO A 38 14.63 -10.56 -20.96
CA PRO A 38 13.77 -11.50 -21.69
C PRO A 38 13.44 -12.80 -20.93
N ARG A 39 14.16 -13.09 -19.83
CA ARG A 39 13.90 -14.27 -18.99
C ARG A 39 12.82 -14.02 -17.92
N PHE A 40 12.46 -12.78 -17.67
CA PHE A 40 11.34 -12.46 -16.78
C PHE A 40 10.01 -12.77 -17.47
N GLN A 41 9.26 -13.70 -16.90
CA GLN A 41 7.93 -14.06 -17.38
C GLN A 41 6.83 -13.08 -16.88
N SER A 42 7.17 -12.17 -15.97
CA SER A 42 6.23 -11.22 -15.39
C SER A 42 5.84 -10.11 -16.38
N LEU A 43 4.58 -9.72 -16.30
CA LEU A 43 4.02 -8.61 -17.04
C LEU A 43 4.09 -7.32 -16.20
N HIS A 44 4.08 -6.18 -16.88
CA HIS A 44 3.90 -4.87 -16.29
C HIS A 44 2.62 -4.24 -16.86
N CYS A 45 1.98 -3.41 -16.06
CA CYS A 45 0.79 -2.68 -16.47
C CYS A 45 0.95 -1.20 -16.18
N ILE A 46 0.57 -0.36 -17.13
CA ILE A 46 0.37 1.07 -16.95
C ILE A 46 -1.10 1.37 -17.24
N ALA A 47 -1.81 1.92 -16.26
CA ALA A 47 -3.18 2.38 -16.42
C ALA A 47 -3.20 3.91 -16.47
N HIS A 48 -3.64 4.47 -17.59
CA HIS A 48 -3.83 5.90 -17.78
C HIS A 48 -5.23 6.28 -17.29
N LEU A 49 -5.30 7.17 -16.31
CA LEU A 49 -6.53 7.55 -15.63
C LEU A 49 -7.24 8.70 -16.36
N ASP A 50 -8.55 8.63 -16.41
CA ASP A 50 -9.37 9.69 -17.02
C ASP A 50 -9.32 10.98 -16.17
N GLU A 51 -9.18 10.85 -14.86
CA GLU A 51 -9.13 11.97 -13.92
C GLU A 51 -7.78 12.07 -13.17
N ASN A 52 -7.54 13.23 -12.58
CA ASN A 52 -6.38 13.48 -11.74
C ASN A 52 -6.69 13.08 -10.30
N ILE A 53 -5.91 12.14 -9.75
CA ILE A 53 -6.07 11.60 -8.40
C ILE A 53 -5.07 12.18 -7.37
N SER A 54 -4.33 13.23 -7.71
CA SER A 54 -3.26 13.77 -6.83
C SER A 54 -3.76 14.16 -5.44
N GLU A 55 -4.99 14.69 -5.34
CA GLU A 55 -5.55 15.16 -4.08
C GLU A 55 -5.91 14.02 -3.12
N VAL A 56 -6.22 12.82 -3.63
CA VAL A 56 -6.55 11.67 -2.78
C VAL A 56 -5.31 10.89 -2.31
N LEU A 57 -4.16 11.04 -2.96
CA LEU A 57 -2.95 10.27 -2.64
C LEU A 57 -2.51 10.36 -1.16
N PRO A 58 -2.52 11.54 -0.48
CA PRO A 58 -2.13 11.59 0.92
C PRO A 58 -3.15 10.91 1.86
N TYR A 59 -4.42 10.83 1.48
CA TYR A 59 -5.44 10.08 2.21
C TYR A 59 -5.28 8.58 2.00
N LEU A 60 -5.03 8.15 0.76
CA LEU A 60 -4.69 6.76 0.44
C LEU A 60 -3.42 6.29 1.16
N ASN A 61 -2.43 7.18 1.31
CA ASN A 61 -1.22 6.88 2.08
C ASN A 61 -1.55 6.54 3.55
N THR A 62 -2.55 7.19 4.14
CA THR A 62 -3.03 6.86 5.50
C THR A 62 -3.80 5.54 5.52
N VAL A 63 -4.71 5.33 4.56
CA VAL A 63 -5.63 4.18 4.54
C VAL A 63 -4.91 2.88 4.18
N LEU A 64 -4.07 2.92 3.13
CA LEU A 64 -3.42 1.74 2.58
C LEU A 64 -2.01 1.47 3.12
N GLY A 65 -1.49 2.35 3.98
CA GLY A 65 -0.15 2.19 4.53
C GLY A 65 0.94 2.22 3.45
N GLY A 66 1.14 3.37 2.81
CA GLY A 66 2.07 3.53 1.69
C GLY A 66 3.48 3.01 1.93
N HIS A 67 4.08 2.38 0.92
CA HIS A 67 5.48 1.98 0.95
C HIS A 67 6.40 3.19 0.84
N GLN A 68 6.05 4.15 -0.01
CA GLN A 68 6.79 5.39 -0.23
C GLN A 68 5.83 6.46 -0.72
N TYR A 69 5.99 7.68 -0.20
CA TYR A 69 5.22 8.84 -0.63
C TYR A 69 6.17 9.95 -1.08
N PHE A 70 5.93 10.50 -2.26
CA PHE A 70 6.61 11.68 -2.79
C PHE A 70 5.64 12.85 -2.84
N ARG A 71 6.12 14.04 -2.46
CA ARG A 71 5.31 15.27 -2.49
C ARG A 71 5.34 15.97 -3.86
N GLU A 72 6.51 15.98 -4.50
CA GLU A 72 6.73 16.63 -5.79
C GLU A 72 7.66 15.81 -6.69
N PRO A 73 7.17 15.32 -7.83
CA PRO A 73 5.73 15.20 -8.16
C PRO A 73 5.02 14.26 -7.21
N PRO A 74 3.71 14.50 -6.91
CA PRO A 74 2.99 13.64 -5.97
C PRO A 74 2.91 12.22 -6.50
N ALA A 75 3.33 11.24 -5.67
CA ALA A 75 3.25 9.84 -6.01
C ALA A 75 3.17 8.98 -4.73
N LEU A 76 2.38 7.92 -4.78
CA LEU A 76 2.24 6.94 -3.72
C LEU A 76 2.63 5.57 -4.26
N THR A 77 3.64 4.93 -3.66
CA THR A 77 3.99 3.55 -3.95
C THR A 77 3.45 2.65 -2.85
N LEU A 78 2.74 1.61 -3.24
CA LEU A 78 2.26 0.53 -2.37
C LEU A 78 3.10 -0.73 -2.65
N LYS A 79 3.31 -1.54 -1.62
CA LYS A 79 3.92 -2.87 -1.77
C LYS A 79 2.90 -3.92 -1.34
N SER A 80 2.47 -4.76 -2.25
CA SER A 80 1.50 -5.82 -1.98
C SER A 80 1.91 -7.12 -2.67
N HIS A 81 2.02 -8.21 -1.90
CA HIS A 81 2.32 -9.57 -2.41
C HIS A 81 3.53 -9.61 -3.37
N GLY A 82 4.62 -8.91 -3.02
CA GLY A 82 5.85 -8.86 -3.82
C GLY A 82 5.80 -7.94 -5.05
N LYS A 83 4.70 -7.20 -5.22
CA LYS A 83 4.52 -6.22 -6.30
C LYS A 83 4.70 -4.80 -5.77
N LEU A 84 5.20 -3.93 -6.63
CA LEU A 84 5.17 -2.49 -6.42
C LEU A 84 4.07 -1.91 -7.31
N ILE A 85 3.20 -1.13 -6.69
CA ILE A 85 2.11 -0.42 -7.35
C ILE A 85 2.35 1.06 -7.07
N THR A 86 2.59 1.85 -8.12
CA THR A 86 2.85 3.28 -7.98
C THR A 86 1.70 4.07 -8.59
N LEU A 87 1.06 4.89 -7.76
CA LEU A 87 -0.01 5.78 -8.14
C LEU A 87 0.59 7.17 -8.38
N HIS A 88 0.44 7.66 -9.59
CA HIS A 88 0.75 9.02 -10.02
C HIS A 88 -0.55 9.82 -10.24
N PRO A 89 -0.50 11.14 -10.45
CA PRO A 89 -1.70 11.96 -10.63
C PRO A 89 -2.67 11.47 -11.72
N ARG A 90 -2.16 10.88 -12.80
CA ARG A 90 -2.93 10.40 -13.94
C ARG A 90 -2.53 9.01 -14.43
N GLU A 91 -1.79 8.27 -13.63
CA GLU A 91 -1.26 6.99 -14.04
C GLU A 91 -1.09 6.05 -12.84
N ILE A 92 -1.37 4.77 -13.04
CA ILE A 92 -1.04 3.70 -12.09
C ILE A 92 -0.12 2.72 -12.79
N ALA A 93 1.07 2.53 -12.23
CA ALA A 93 2.06 1.56 -12.71
C ALA A 93 2.10 0.34 -11.77
N ILE A 94 1.98 -0.87 -12.34
CA ILE A 94 2.02 -2.13 -11.59
C ILE A 94 3.09 -3.02 -12.20
N ASN A 95 4.00 -3.52 -11.36
CA ASN A 95 5.04 -4.44 -11.79
C ASN A 95 4.76 -5.90 -11.37
N ALA A 96 5.54 -6.83 -11.95
CA ALA A 96 5.59 -8.23 -11.53
C ALA A 96 4.22 -8.96 -11.55
N LEU A 97 3.37 -8.64 -12.51
CA LEU A 97 2.09 -9.31 -12.74
C LEU A 97 2.31 -10.69 -13.35
N ARG A 98 1.45 -11.65 -13.01
CA ARG A 98 1.43 -13.00 -13.58
C ARG A 98 0.70 -13.01 -14.93
N ASP A 99 -0.43 -12.34 -14.97
CA ASP A 99 -1.37 -12.32 -16.09
C ASP A 99 -2.15 -11.00 -16.14
N GLU A 100 -2.92 -10.82 -17.20
CA GLU A 100 -3.77 -9.66 -17.41
C GLU A 100 -4.94 -9.59 -16.43
N GLU A 101 -5.50 -10.74 -16.05
CA GLU A 101 -6.62 -10.81 -15.10
C GLU A 101 -6.21 -10.31 -13.72
N GLU A 102 -4.95 -10.53 -13.33
CA GLU A 102 -4.41 -9.99 -12.09
C GLU A 102 -4.32 -8.46 -12.14
N ALA A 103 -3.94 -7.89 -13.28
CA ALA A 103 -3.95 -6.43 -13.47
C ALA A 103 -5.37 -5.87 -13.31
N ASP A 104 -6.37 -6.52 -13.91
CA ASP A 104 -7.76 -6.08 -13.81
C ASP A 104 -8.27 -6.09 -12.37
N ARG A 105 -8.00 -7.16 -11.62
CA ARG A 105 -8.39 -7.25 -10.21
C ARG A 105 -7.76 -6.15 -9.36
N ILE A 106 -6.47 -5.87 -9.57
CA ILE A 106 -5.75 -4.84 -8.82
C ILE A 106 -6.27 -3.45 -9.19
N LEU A 107 -6.49 -3.16 -10.46
CA LEU A 107 -6.97 -1.86 -10.92
C LEU A 107 -8.41 -1.60 -10.45
N GLU A 108 -9.30 -2.59 -10.49
CA GLU A 108 -10.67 -2.45 -9.99
C GLU A 108 -10.70 -2.25 -8.47
N TRP A 109 -9.85 -2.98 -7.73
CA TRP A 109 -9.69 -2.76 -6.30
C TRP A 109 -9.20 -1.33 -6.02
N LEU A 110 -8.15 -0.86 -6.70
CA LEU A 110 -7.63 0.50 -6.53
C LEU A 110 -8.66 1.56 -6.88
N ARG A 111 -9.45 1.37 -7.95
CA ARG A 111 -10.54 2.29 -8.30
C ARG A 111 -11.56 2.39 -7.16
N GLY A 112 -11.90 1.26 -6.54
CA GLY A 112 -12.76 1.22 -5.36
C GLY A 112 -12.16 2.01 -4.18
N GLU A 113 -10.90 1.71 -3.82
CA GLU A 113 -10.19 2.37 -2.72
C GLU A 113 -10.04 3.89 -2.93
N ILE A 114 -9.72 4.32 -4.16
CA ILE A 114 -9.61 5.74 -4.53
C ILE A 114 -10.94 6.46 -4.30
N ASN A 115 -12.04 5.90 -4.78
CA ASN A 115 -13.36 6.51 -4.67
C ASN A 115 -13.89 6.48 -3.23
N GLU A 116 -13.72 5.38 -2.51
CA GLU A 116 -14.14 5.26 -1.12
C GLU A 116 -13.35 6.22 -0.21
N THR A 117 -12.02 6.28 -0.40
CA THR A 117 -11.17 7.22 0.33
C THR A 117 -11.54 8.66 0.04
N TRP A 118 -11.85 8.98 -1.22
CA TRP A 118 -12.30 10.31 -1.62
C TRP A 118 -13.63 10.70 -0.98
N GLU A 119 -14.57 9.78 -0.91
CA GLU A 119 -15.87 9.98 -0.24
C GLU A 119 -15.67 10.27 1.25
N LYS A 120 -14.81 9.50 1.93
CA LYS A 120 -14.55 9.58 3.37
C LYS A 120 -13.44 10.56 3.76
N ARG A 121 -12.87 11.34 2.82
CA ARG A 121 -11.69 12.19 3.06
C ARG A 121 -11.83 13.20 4.20
N SER A 122 -13.06 13.62 4.52
CA SER A 122 -13.32 14.52 5.65
C SER A 122 -13.08 13.88 7.02
N GLU A 123 -13.07 12.54 7.09
CA GLU A 123 -12.86 11.75 8.30
C GLU A 123 -11.42 11.23 8.41
N ILE A 124 -10.65 11.29 7.31
CA ILE A 124 -9.31 10.76 7.22
C ILE A 124 -8.29 11.89 7.34
N ARG A 125 -7.33 11.74 8.24
CA ARG A 125 -6.19 12.67 8.34
C ARG A 125 -5.16 12.34 7.24
N PRO A 126 -4.90 13.23 6.28
CA PRO A 126 -3.95 12.95 5.21
C PRO A 126 -2.51 12.85 5.73
N SER A 127 -1.74 11.88 5.22
CA SER A 127 -0.32 11.71 5.50
C SER A 127 0.51 12.00 4.25
N PHE A 128 1.47 12.92 4.38
CA PHE A 128 2.40 13.31 3.33
C PHE A 128 3.80 12.73 3.55
N GLU A 129 3.93 11.77 4.45
CA GLU A 129 5.20 11.20 4.85
C GLU A 129 5.28 9.73 4.44
N THR A 130 6.49 9.31 4.06
CA THR A 130 6.78 7.89 3.91
C THR A 130 6.81 7.27 5.31
N PRO A 131 6.02 6.22 5.59
CA PRO A 131 6.07 5.55 6.88
C PRO A 131 7.49 5.10 7.22
N ALA A 132 7.89 5.33 8.45
CA ALA A 132 9.18 4.84 8.94
C ALA A 132 9.22 3.31 8.86
N ARG A 133 10.38 2.76 8.46
CA ARG A 133 10.58 1.32 8.30
C ARG A 133 11.76 0.82 9.10
N PRO A 134 11.72 -0.45 9.51
CA PRO A 134 12.86 -1.08 10.13
C PRO A 134 14.08 -1.05 9.20
N ARG A 135 15.23 -0.65 9.74
CA ARG A 135 16.48 -0.63 8.98
C ARG A 135 17.12 -2.01 9.02
N ILE A 136 17.44 -2.57 7.86
CA ILE A 136 18.07 -3.89 7.73
C ILE A 136 19.32 -4.01 8.59
N LEU A 137 20.16 -2.97 8.61
CA LEU A 137 21.40 -2.97 9.40
C LEU A 137 21.15 -2.98 10.92
N GLU A 138 20.10 -2.32 11.40
CA GLU A 138 19.75 -2.36 12.83
C GLU A 138 19.24 -3.76 13.23
N ILE A 139 18.40 -4.37 12.38
CA ILE A 139 17.97 -5.76 12.56
C ILE A 139 19.19 -6.69 12.57
N LEU A 140 20.09 -6.55 11.58
CA LEU A 140 21.29 -7.38 11.49
C LEU A 140 22.19 -7.28 12.72
N LYS A 141 22.27 -6.11 13.39
CA LYS A 141 23.03 -5.95 14.64
C LYS A 141 22.50 -6.82 15.77
N LEU A 142 21.20 -7.10 15.77
CA LEU A 142 20.52 -7.92 16.78
C LEU A 142 20.54 -9.42 16.47
N LEU A 143 20.94 -9.81 15.25
CA LEU A 143 21.06 -11.21 14.84
C LEU A 143 22.43 -11.82 15.20
N PRO A 144 22.54 -13.16 15.32
CA PRO A 144 23.77 -13.86 15.68
C PRO A 144 24.91 -13.70 14.65
N LYS A 145 24.60 -13.36 13.40
CA LYS A 145 25.54 -13.18 12.27
C LYS A 145 26.34 -14.42 11.92
N THR A 146 25.88 -15.59 12.30
CA THR A 146 26.56 -16.87 12.08
C THR A 146 26.35 -17.42 10.68
N ASN A 147 25.34 -16.90 9.95
CA ASN A 147 24.91 -17.44 8.63
C ASN A 147 24.65 -18.95 8.69
N CYS A 148 24.11 -19.47 9.80
CA CYS A 148 23.90 -20.89 10.06
C CYS A 148 22.89 -21.56 9.15
N GLN A 149 22.06 -20.78 8.43
CA GLN A 149 21.00 -21.23 7.54
C GLN A 149 19.84 -22.01 8.20
N GLU A 150 19.82 -22.15 9.54
CA GLU A 150 18.76 -22.85 10.26
C GLU A 150 17.37 -22.22 10.05
N CYS A 151 17.30 -20.92 9.74
CA CYS A 151 16.07 -20.20 9.36
C CYS A 151 15.69 -20.40 7.89
N GLY A 152 16.42 -21.22 7.13
CA GLY A 152 16.21 -21.44 5.69
C GLY A 152 16.71 -20.29 4.79
N GLN A 153 17.41 -19.29 5.35
CA GLN A 153 17.97 -18.20 4.57
C GLN A 153 19.50 -18.37 4.39
N PRO A 154 20.04 -18.00 3.20
CA PRO A 154 21.47 -18.20 2.93
C PRO A 154 22.38 -17.37 3.84
N THR A 155 21.91 -16.22 4.32
CA THR A 155 22.66 -15.33 5.22
C THR A 155 21.76 -14.61 6.20
N CYS A 156 22.32 -14.16 7.35
CA CYS A 156 21.60 -13.32 8.28
C CYS A 156 21.20 -11.95 7.68
N MET A 157 21.90 -11.47 6.64
CA MET A 157 21.52 -10.26 5.91
C MET A 157 20.22 -10.46 5.15
N VAL A 158 20.05 -11.58 4.44
CA VAL A 158 18.81 -11.92 3.72
C VAL A 158 17.66 -12.10 4.70
N PHE A 159 17.90 -12.75 5.83
CA PHE A 159 16.92 -12.85 6.91
C PHE A 159 16.50 -11.45 7.43
N ALA A 160 17.48 -10.56 7.72
CA ALA A 160 17.22 -9.21 8.17
C ALA A 160 16.39 -8.39 7.17
N ALA A 161 16.64 -8.57 5.85
CA ALA A 161 15.84 -7.94 4.81
C ALA A 161 14.39 -8.42 4.83
N GLN A 162 14.16 -9.73 4.99
CA GLN A 162 12.80 -10.27 5.08
C GLN A 162 12.06 -9.80 6.35
N VAL A 163 12.77 -9.68 7.48
CA VAL A 163 12.21 -9.10 8.70
C VAL A 163 11.85 -7.63 8.50
N ALA A 164 12.71 -6.84 7.85
CA ALA A 164 12.43 -5.44 7.55
C ALA A 164 11.22 -5.25 6.62
N GLU A 165 10.91 -6.27 5.83
CA GLU A 165 9.75 -6.30 4.91
C GLU A 165 8.49 -6.89 5.53
N GLY A 166 8.55 -7.35 6.81
CA GLY A 166 7.43 -7.99 7.49
C GLY A 166 7.18 -9.44 7.09
N GLY A 167 8.01 -10.03 6.22
CA GLY A 167 7.89 -11.43 5.79
C GLY A 167 8.36 -12.46 6.82
N ARG A 168 9.07 -12.01 7.85
CA ARG A 168 9.62 -12.84 8.94
C ARG A 168 9.60 -12.08 10.26
N GLY A 169 9.58 -12.84 11.38
CA GLY A 169 9.67 -12.30 12.73
C GLY A 169 10.93 -12.75 13.47
N ALA A 170 11.11 -12.26 14.69
CA ALA A 170 12.23 -12.67 15.56
C ALA A 170 12.19 -14.16 15.92
N ASP A 171 10.98 -14.75 15.91
CA ASP A 171 10.76 -16.16 16.22
C ASP A 171 11.27 -17.12 15.15
N ASP A 172 11.41 -16.66 13.91
CA ASP A 172 11.91 -17.45 12.79
C ASP A 172 13.44 -17.66 12.81
N CYS A 173 14.16 -16.93 13.65
CA CYS A 173 15.59 -17.12 13.83
C CYS A 173 15.85 -18.09 14.99
N LEU A 174 15.99 -19.39 14.71
CA LEU A 174 16.12 -20.45 15.72
C LEU A 174 17.29 -20.23 16.70
N PRO A 175 18.53 -19.85 16.25
CA PRO A 175 19.64 -19.64 17.16
C PRO A 175 19.60 -18.30 17.92
N LEU A 176 18.58 -17.48 17.73
CA LEU A 176 18.46 -16.20 18.40
C LEU A 176 18.02 -16.44 19.86
N SER A 177 18.88 -16.10 20.82
CA SER A 177 18.58 -16.23 22.25
C SER A 177 17.50 -15.26 22.70
N SER A 178 16.92 -15.50 23.89
CA SER A 178 15.74 -14.78 24.39
C SER A 178 15.92 -13.27 24.49
N GLU A 179 17.10 -12.79 24.94
CA GLU A 179 17.36 -11.36 25.09
C GLU A 179 17.46 -10.61 23.76
N PRO A 180 18.29 -11.00 22.76
CA PRO A 180 18.28 -10.37 21.44
C PRO A 180 16.94 -10.50 20.74
N LYS A 181 16.19 -11.59 20.93
CA LYS A 181 14.84 -11.79 20.41
C LYS A 181 13.87 -10.73 20.96
N ALA A 182 13.90 -10.50 22.27
CA ALA A 182 13.08 -9.46 22.92
C ALA A 182 13.43 -8.06 22.40
N ARG A 183 14.72 -7.76 22.21
CA ARG A 183 15.19 -6.49 21.64
C ARG A 183 14.74 -6.30 20.19
N LEU A 184 14.78 -7.36 19.39
CA LEU A 184 14.32 -7.31 18.00
C LEU A 184 12.82 -7.06 17.94
N ASN A 185 12.03 -7.74 18.76
CA ASN A 185 10.59 -7.52 18.84
C ASN A 185 10.26 -6.10 19.31
N GLU A 186 10.99 -5.56 20.28
CA GLU A 186 10.82 -4.18 20.76
C GLU A 186 11.17 -3.16 19.66
N TYR A 187 12.25 -3.41 18.93
CA TYR A 187 12.62 -2.57 17.79
C TYR A 187 11.53 -2.59 16.70
N LEU A 188 10.97 -3.76 16.36
CA LEU A 188 9.94 -3.90 15.32
C LEU A 188 8.61 -3.26 15.72
N ARG A 189 8.23 -3.26 17.02
CA ARG A 189 7.01 -2.60 17.50
C ARG A 189 6.97 -1.09 17.25
N GLN A 190 8.13 -0.44 17.06
CA GLN A 190 8.20 0.99 16.75
C GLN A 190 7.69 1.29 15.34
N PHE A 191 7.59 0.27 14.50
CA PHE A 191 7.09 0.35 13.14
C PHE A 191 5.75 -0.40 13.09
N HIS A 192 4.68 0.29 12.76
CA HIS A 192 3.39 -0.35 12.50
C HIS A 192 3.54 -1.15 11.21
N MET A 193 3.97 -2.40 11.36
CA MET A 193 3.94 -3.38 10.28
C MET A 193 2.47 -3.84 10.24
N GLY A 194 1.68 -3.26 9.35
CA GLY A 194 0.29 -3.68 9.16
C GLY A 194 0.22 -5.17 8.85
N ASP A 195 -0.69 -5.86 9.54
CA ASP A 195 -1.07 -7.24 9.29
C ASP A 195 -1.61 -7.41 7.86
#